data_6af26fb5e07a74a795bc6dd324a90a42
#
_entry.id   6af26fb5e07a74a795bc6dd324a90a42
#
_cell.length_a   1.000
_cell.length_b   1.000
_cell.length_c   1.000
_cell.angle_alpha   90.00
_cell.angle_beta   90.00
_cell.angle_gamma   90.00
#
_symmetry.space_group_name_H-M   'P 1'
#
loop_
_entity.id
_entity.type
_entity.pdbx_description
1 polymer ?
#
loop_
_entity_poly.entity_id
_entity_poly.type
_entity_poly.pdbx_seq_one_letter_code
_entity_poly.pdbx_strand_id
1 'polypeptide(L)'
;SDAPPSSFLEIGGGFGALGEILMSRDENVRYVDADIPPLLTVASWYLTELFGDRVTTYLDRPDAGPLTVPNSGVVPNYRLPDLEEDFEVFVNSFSFQEMEPDVVENYVDLVCGKGIRYAVSLNSREGKQRAAAPGEHGALDPVTSERIATMFARHGFEVAGRYNDPYVRSAGELLVMKRRG
;
A
#
# COMPACT_ATOMS: atom_id res chain seq x y z
N SER A 1 -13.25 7.63 22.10
CA SER A 1 -12.97 7.66 20.66
C SER A 1 -11.47 7.54 20.49
N ASP A 2 -11.03 6.55 19.74
CA ASP A 2 -9.63 6.41 19.41
C ASP A 2 -9.19 7.64 18.59
N ALA A 3 -7.98 8.13 18.84
CA ALA A 3 -7.40 9.19 18.03
C ALA A 3 -7.34 8.72 16.56
N PRO A 4 -7.44 9.64 15.59
CA PRO A 4 -7.28 9.28 14.19
C PRO A 4 -5.88 8.68 13.96
N PRO A 5 -5.74 7.69 13.05
CA PRO A 5 -4.44 7.10 12.77
C PRO A 5 -3.48 8.13 12.19
N SER A 6 -2.21 8.03 12.58
CA SER A 6 -1.16 8.97 12.22
C SER A 6 -0.03 8.36 11.37
N SER A 7 -0.03 7.04 11.17
CA SER A 7 1.02 6.37 10.40
C SER A 7 0.43 5.42 9.35
N PHE A 8 0.90 5.60 8.10
CA PHE A 8 0.37 4.94 6.92
C PHE A 8 1.50 4.33 6.10
N LEU A 9 1.32 3.07 5.71
CA LEU A 9 2.17 2.37 4.75
C LEU A 9 1.34 2.07 3.50
N GLU A 10 1.78 2.54 2.34
CA GLU A 10 1.16 2.21 1.06
C GLU A 10 2.10 1.35 0.22
N ILE A 11 1.54 0.39 -0.52
CA ILE A 11 2.26 -0.34 -1.56
C ILE A 11 1.67 0.03 -2.92
N GLY A 12 2.53 0.54 -3.81
CA GLY A 12 2.12 0.95 -5.14
C GLY A 12 1.37 2.28 -5.13
N GLY A 13 1.87 3.29 -4.42
CA GLY A 13 1.29 4.63 -4.30
C GLY A 13 1.38 5.48 -5.56
N GLY A 14 2.03 4.96 -6.60
CA GLY A 14 2.14 5.63 -7.89
C GLY A 14 3.00 6.89 -7.81
N PHE A 15 2.43 8.06 -8.06
CA PHE A 15 3.17 9.33 -7.93
C PHE A 15 3.08 9.98 -6.55
N GLY A 16 2.43 9.32 -5.56
CA GLY A 16 2.35 9.82 -4.18
C GLY A 16 1.09 10.63 -3.86
N ALA A 17 0.00 10.49 -4.62
CA ALA A 17 -1.23 11.28 -4.43
C ALA A 17 -1.83 11.12 -3.02
N LEU A 18 -1.85 9.91 -2.47
CA LEU A 18 -2.36 9.71 -1.10
C LEU A 18 -1.44 10.39 -0.08
N GLY A 19 -0.13 10.31 -0.29
CA GLY A 19 0.85 11.01 0.54
C GLY A 19 0.63 12.51 0.57
N GLU A 20 0.39 13.14 -0.58
CA GLU A 20 0.03 14.55 -0.67
C GLU A 20 -1.20 14.87 0.18
N ILE A 21 -2.29 14.11 0.02
CA ILE A 21 -3.54 14.34 0.74
C ILE A 21 -3.33 14.21 2.26
N LEU A 22 -2.67 13.16 2.72
CA LEU A 22 -2.48 12.88 4.13
C LEU A 22 -1.57 13.90 4.79
N MET A 23 -0.40 14.17 4.19
CA MET A 23 0.62 15.08 4.72
C MET A 23 0.21 16.56 4.64
N SER A 24 -0.69 16.93 3.73
CA SER A 24 -1.28 18.28 3.65
C SER A 24 -2.34 18.52 4.72
N ARG A 25 -3.02 17.47 5.17
CA ARG A 25 -4.09 17.61 6.19
C ARG A 25 -3.56 17.64 7.61
N ASP A 26 -2.46 16.95 7.88
CA ASP A 26 -1.86 16.88 9.19
C ASP A 26 -0.33 16.77 9.06
N GLU A 27 0.38 17.73 9.65
CA GLU A 27 1.84 17.79 9.63
C GLU A 27 2.50 16.65 10.43
N ASN A 28 1.76 16.02 11.35
CA ASN A 28 2.24 14.92 12.18
C ASN A 28 2.01 13.55 11.56
N VAL A 29 1.34 13.48 10.40
CA VAL A 29 1.16 12.22 9.69
C VAL A 29 2.50 11.73 9.15
N ARG A 30 2.78 10.46 9.38
CA ARG A 30 3.85 9.71 8.75
C ARG A 30 3.27 8.82 7.66
N TYR A 31 3.73 9.04 6.44
CA TYR A 31 3.33 8.27 5.27
C TYR A 31 4.56 7.68 4.60
N VAL A 32 4.55 6.39 4.34
CA VAL A 32 5.60 5.69 3.59
C VAL A 32 4.98 4.98 2.39
N ASP A 33 5.51 5.27 1.21
CA ASP A 33 5.17 4.58 -0.04
C ASP A 33 6.28 3.60 -0.42
N ALA A 34 5.91 2.35 -0.63
CA ALA A 34 6.79 1.31 -1.15
C ALA A 34 6.40 0.98 -2.60
N ASP A 35 7.23 1.40 -3.57
CA ASP A 35 6.90 1.24 -4.99
C ASP A 35 8.08 0.69 -5.81
N ILE A 36 7.82 0.38 -7.08
CA ILE A 36 8.82 -0.06 -8.06
C ILE A 36 9.56 1.13 -8.68
N PRO A 37 10.81 0.95 -9.17
CA PRO A 37 11.69 2.03 -9.58
C PRO A 37 11.11 3.15 -10.45
N PRO A 38 10.34 2.94 -11.52
CA PRO A 38 9.86 4.07 -12.31
C PRO A 38 8.97 5.02 -11.52
N LEU A 39 7.99 4.49 -10.77
CA LEU A 39 7.05 5.27 -9.97
C LEU A 39 7.71 5.81 -8.71
N LEU A 40 8.57 5.02 -8.08
CA LEU A 40 9.40 5.41 -6.95
C LEU A 40 10.14 6.75 -7.20
N THR A 41 10.73 6.93 -8.40
CA THR A 41 11.45 8.16 -8.75
C THR A 41 10.49 9.35 -8.86
N VAL A 42 9.32 9.14 -9.48
CA VAL A 42 8.30 10.18 -9.64
C VAL A 42 7.74 10.61 -8.28
N ALA A 43 7.36 9.64 -7.44
CA ALA A 43 6.83 9.90 -6.10
C ALA A 43 7.87 10.61 -5.21
N SER A 44 9.14 10.18 -5.27
CA SER A 44 10.24 10.82 -4.52
C SER A 44 10.39 12.28 -4.90
N TRP A 45 10.47 12.59 -6.20
CA TRP A 45 10.54 13.96 -6.68
C TRP A 45 9.30 14.77 -6.29
N TYR A 46 8.11 14.24 -6.57
CA TYR A 46 6.84 14.94 -6.34
C TYR A 46 6.64 15.30 -4.86
N LEU A 47 6.77 14.33 -3.97
CA LEU A 47 6.57 14.56 -2.54
C LEU A 47 7.67 15.43 -1.94
N THR A 48 8.92 15.35 -2.42
CA THR A 48 10.00 16.22 -1.97
C THR A 48 9.77 17.67 -2.40
N GLU A 49 9.28 17.92 -3.62
CA GLU A 49 8.91 19.28 -4.06
C GLU A 49 7.81 19.89 -3.20
N LEU A 50 6.85 19.09 -2.73
CA LEU A 50 5.73 19.58 -1.91
C LEU A 50 6.11 19.75 -0.44
N PHE A 51 6.92 18.86 0.12
CA PHE A 51 7.11 18.76 1.57
C PHE A 51 8.57 18.86 2.05
N GLY A 52 9.50 18.99 1.12
CA GLY A 52 10.93 19.20 1.44
C GLY A 52 11.50 18.14 2.37
N ASP A 53 12.18 18.60 3.42
CA ASP A 53 12.88 17.74 4.40
C ASP A 53 11.98 16.80 5.22
N ARG A 54 10.66 16.91 5.07
CA ARG A 54 9.71 15.96 5.67
C ARG A 54 9.67 14.63 4.94
N VAL A 55 10.27 14.54 3.75
CA VAL A 55 10.28 13.33 2.92
C VAL A 55 11.69 12.76 2.83
N THR A 56 11.83 11.52 3.27
CA THR A 56 13.05 10.72 3.08
C THR A 56 12.90 9.93 1.77
N THR A 57 13.90 9.99 0.92
CA THR A 57 13.90 9.23 -0.34
C THR A 57 14.85 8.04 -0.28
N TYR A 58 14.69 7.10 -1.20
CA TYR A 58 15.60 5.95 -1.32
C TYR A 58 17.05 6.36 -1.64
N LEU A 59 17.24 7.55 -2.25
CA LEU A 59 18.57 8.07 -2.58
C LEU A 59 19.38 8.46 -1.33
N ASP A 60 18.69 8.72 -0.22
CA ASP A 60 19.31 9.15 1.03
C ASP A 60 19.66 7.97 1.95
N ARG A 61 19.47 6.74 1.50
CA ARG A 61 19.58 5.54 2.31
C ARG A 61 20.50 4.49 1.69
N PRO A 62 21.23 3.71 2.50
CA PRO A 62 22.06 2.63 2.00
C PRO A 62 21.21 1.54 1.32
N ASP A 63 21.79 0.87 0.34
CA ASP A 63 21.11 -0.14 -0.47
C ASP A 63 20.81 -1.45 0.30
N ALA A 64 21.37 -1.64 1.46
CA ALA A 64 21.17 -2.85 2.27
C ALA A 64 21.27 -2.56 3.78
N GLY A 65 20.76 -3.49 4.59
CA GLY A 65 20.71 -3.42 6.04
C GLY A 65 19.44 -2.75 6.56
N PRO A 66 19.31 -2.53 7.87
CA PRO A 66 18.13 -1.92 8.47
C PRO A 66 17.74 -0.61 7.80
N LEU A 67 16.45 -0.45 7.51
CA LEU A 67 15.91 0.75 6.88
C LEU A 67 14.98 1.45 7.88
N THR A 68 15.36 2.68 8.24
CA THR A 68 14.52 3.55 9.07
C THR A 68 14.05 4.75 8.29
N VAL A 69 12.75 5.06 8.38
CA VAL A 69 12.09 6.21 7.75
C VAL A 69 11.35 6.98 8.85
N PRO A 70 12.06 7.82 9.63
CA PRO A 70 11.51 8.44 10.85
C PRO A 70 10.36 9.41 10.58
N ASN A 71 10.34 10.01 9.40
CA ASN A 71 9.29 10.90 8.93
C ASN A 71 8.45 10.20 7.84
N SER A 72 7.96 10.95 6.86
CA SER A 72 7.40 10.36 5.65
C SER A 72 8.50 9.97 4.68
N GLY A 73 8.20 9.08 3.73
CA GLY A 73 9.21 8.69 2.76
C GLY A 73 8.71 7.83 1.60
N VAL A 74 9.61 7.65 0.65
CA VAL A 74 9.40 6.79 -0.52
C VAL A 74 10.55 5.79 -0.58
N VAL A 75 10.23 4.50 -0.55
CA VAL A 75 11.20 3.41 -0.47
C VAL A 75 10.99 2.38 -1.57
N PRO A 76 12.06 1.72 -2.05
CA PRO A 76 11.90 0.62 -2.99
C PRO A 76 11.15 -0.55 -2.35
N ASN A 77 10.23 -1.13 -3.09
CA ASN A 77 9.41 -2.24 -2.59
C ASN A 77 10.23 -3.45 -2.09
N TYR A 78 11.38 -3.72 -2.71
CA TYR A 78 12.29 -4.79 -2.28
C TYR A 78 12.97 -4.52 -0.92
N ARG A 79 12.93 -3.26 -0.41
CA ARG A 79 13.43 -2.88 0.91
C ARG A 79 12.37 -2.96 2.01
N LEU A 80 11.14 -3.29 1.67
CA LEU A 80 10.06 -3.43 2.67
C LEU A 80 10.37 -4.42 3.80
N PRO A 81 11.06 -5.56 3.58
CA PRO A 81 11.47 -6.44 4.66
C PRO A 81 12.39 -5.80 5.69
N ASP A 82 13.24 -4.86 5.24
CA ASP A 82 14.24 -4.18 6.06
C ASP A 82 13.69 -2.97 6.82
N LEU A 83 12.48 -2.53 6.50
CA LEU A 83 11.82 -1.39 7.15
C LEU A 83 11.51 -1.73 8.61
N GLU A 84 12.01 -0.91 9.54
CA GLU A 84 11.91 -1.22 10.97
C GLU A 84 10.67 -0.66 11.64
N GLU A 85 10.04 0.35 11.05
CA GLU A 85 8.90 1.03 11.65
C GLU A 85 7.61 0.22 11.59
N ASP A 86 6.79 0.40 12.64
CA ASP A 86 5.39 -0.02 12.68
C ASP A 86 4.46 1.07 12.10
N PHE A 87 3.33 0.63 11.58
CA PHE A 87 2.30 1.50 11.01
C PHE A 87 0.92 1.12 11.52
N GLU A 88 0.02 2.09 11.61
CA GLU A 88 -1.36 1.83 12.04
C GLU A 88 -2.25 1.41 10.87
N VAL A 89 -2.02 1.98 9.69
CA VAL A 89 -2.84 1.75 8.50
C VAL A 89 -1.97 1.29 7.33
N PHE A 90 -2.37 0.21 6.71
CA PHE A 90 -1.89 -0.21 5.41
C PHE A 90 -2.87 0.21 4.32
N VAL A 91 -2.36 0.70 3.20
CA VAL A 91 -3.17 1.07 2.02
C VAL A 91 -2.62 0.39 0.77
N ASN A 92 -3.53 -0.07 -0.08
CA ASN A 92 -3.20 -0.52 -1.42
C ASN A 92 -4.33 -0.13 -2.38
N SER A 93 -3.96 0.63 -3.43
CA SER A 93 -4.92 1.11 -4.43
C SER A 93 -4.48 0.66 -5.82
N PHE A 94 -5.29 -0.21 -6.45
CA PHE A 94 -5.15 -0.71 -7.82
C PHE A 94 -3.84 -1.42 -8.17
N SER A 95 -2.91 -1.64 -7.23
CA SER A 95 -1.65 -2.32 -7.52
C SER A 95 -1.70 -3.83 -7.26
N PHE A 96 -2.38 -4.30 -6.23
CA PHE A 96 -2.50 -5.74 -5.94
C PHE A 96 -3.21 -6.52 -7.05
N GLN A 97 -4.18 -5.92 -7.71
CA GLN A 97 -4.86 -6.53 -8.86
C GLN A 97 -3.93 -6.77 -10.07
N GLU A 98 -2.77 -6.09 -10.12
CA GLU A 98 -1.79 -6.21 -11.20
C GLU A 98 -0.77 -7.34 -10.95
N MET A 99 -0.78 -7.94 -9.77
CA MET A 99 0.20 -8.92 -9.28
C MET A 99 -0.38 -10.33 -9.28
N GLU A 100 0.51 -11.32 -9.32
CA GLU A 100 0.11 -12.71 -9.08
C GLU A 100 -0.16 -12.96 -7.58
N PRO A 101 -0.98 -13.95 -7.22
CA PRO A 101 -1.41 -14.17 -5.84
C PRO A 101 -0.32 -14.40 -4.83
N ASP A 102 0.74 -15.12 -5.19
CA ASP A 102 1.88 -15.39 -4.34
C ASP A 102 2.67 -14.11 -3.98
N VAL A 103 2.74 -13.18 -4.93
CA VAL A 103 3.36 -11.87 -4.70
C VAL A 103 2.52 -11.04 -3.72
N VAL A 104 1.19 -11.03 -3.90
CA VAL A 104 0.29 -10.32 -2.98
C VAL A 104 0.31 -10.95 -1.59
N GLU A 105 0.33 -12.29 -1.50
CA GLU A 105 0.41 -12.99 -0.21
C GLU A 105 1.68 -12.64 0.54
N ASN A 106 2.83 -12.61 -0.15
CA ASN A 106 4.10 -12.16 0.44
C ASN A 106 4.02 -10.71 0.97
N TYR A 107 3.41 -9.79 0.22
CA TYR A 107 3.22 -8.42 0.73
C TYR A 107 2.28 -8.36 1.92
N VAL A 108 1.19 -9.12 1.92
CA VAL A 108 0.27 -9.19 3.07
C VAL A 108 0.99 -9.72 4.31
N ASP A 109 1.81 -10.76 4.18
CA ASP A 109 2.62 -11.28 5.28
C ASP A 109 3.57 -10.21 5.85
N LEU A 110 4.29 -9.51 4.98
CA LEU A 110 5.22 -8.45 5.36
C LEU A 110 4.52 -7.29 6.09
N VAL A 111 3.44 -6.75 5.52
CA VAL A 111 2.74 -5.60 6.12
C VAL A 111 2.03 -5.98 7.41
N CYS A 112 1.50 -7.19 7.51
CA CYS A 112 0.88 -7.67 8.75
C CYS A 112 1.88 -7.80 9.91
N GLY A 113 3.17 -7.97 9.62
CA GLY A 113 4.27 -7.93 10.58
C GLY A 113 4.63 -6.53 11.09
N LYS A 114 4.10 -5.45 10.48
CA LYS A 114 4.40 -4.05 10.79
C LYS A 114 3.39 -3.38 11.73
N GLY A 115 2.77 -4.10 12.64
CA GLY A 115 1.87 -3.52 13.64
C GLY A 115 0.52 -3.01 13.11
N ILE A 116 0.18 -3.25 11.84
CA ILE A 116 -1.03 -2.75 11.17
C ILE A 116 -2.30 -3.09 11.94
N ARG A 117 -3.12 -2.08 12.22
CA ARG A 117 -4.44 -2.20 12.85
C ARG A 117 -5.57 -2.18 11.81
N TYR A 118 -5.39 -1.41 10.74
CA TYR A 118 -6.35 -1.26 9.66
C TYR A 118 -5.68 -1.52 8.32
N ALA A 119 -6.36 -2.24 7.43
CA ALA A 119 -5.96 -2.39 6.05
C ALA A 119 -7.06 -1.86 5.13
N VAL A 120 -6.69 -1.00 4.19
CA VAL A 120 -7.57 -0.39 3.20
C VAL A 120 -7.13 -0.85 1.83
N SER A 121 -8.01 -1.52 1.10
CA SER A 121 -7.72 -2.03 -0.23
C SER A 121 -8.76 -1.53 -1.22
N LEU A 122 -8.33 -0.78 -2.22
CA LEU A 122 -9.14 -0.37 -3.36
C LEU A 122 -8.64 -1.09 -4.61
N ASN A 123 -9.26 -2.18 -4.95
CA ASN A 123 -8.87 -3.01 -6.10
C ASN A 123 -10.12 -3.47 -6.88
N SER A 124 -9.94 -3.98 -8.10
CA SER A 124 -11.03 -4.55 -8.87
C SER A 124 -11.68 -5.71 -8.10
N ARG A 125 -13.00 -5.75 -8.06
CA ARG A 125 -13.74 -6.85 -7.47
C ARG A 125 -13.35 -8.18 -8.07
N GLU A 126 -13.29 -8.25 -9.41
CA GLU A 126 -13.01 -9.47 -10.17
C GLU A 126 -11.51 -9.69 -10.47
N GLY A 127 -10.66 -8.73 -10.02
CA GLY A 127 -9.26 -8.71 -10.40
C GLY A 127 -9.05 -8.20 -11.83
N LYS A 128 -7.83 -8.34 -12.34
CA LYS A 128 -7.47 -8.01 -13.72
C LYS A 128 -7.99 -9.09 -14.69
N GLN A 129 -8.13 -8.75 -15.96
CA GLN A 129 -8.44 -9.72 -17.00
C GLN A 129 -7.43 -10.88 -16.97
N ARG A 130 -7.93 -12.12 -17.12
CA ARG A 130 -7.06 -13.29 -17.16
C ARG A 130 -6.23 -13.30 -18.43
N ALA A 131 -4.92 -13.39 -18.29
CA ALA A 131 -4.00 -13.61 -19.40
C ALA A 131 -4.10 -15.07 -19.90
N ALA A 132 -3.98 -15.28 -21.22
CA ALA A 132 -3.99 -16.63 -21.80
C ALA A 132 -2.62 -17.33 -21.65
N ALA A 133 -1.53 -16.54 -21.60
CA ALA A 133 -0.16 -17.04 -21.44
C ALA A 133 0.74 -16.05 -20.67
N PRO A 134 1.86 -16.51 -20.11
CA PRO A 134 2.85 -15.64 -19.49
C PRO A 134 3.36 -14.56 -20.47
N GLY A 135 3.43 -13.31 -20.00
CA GLY A 135 3.86 -12.17 -20.81
C GLY A 135 2.78 -11.49 -21.65
N GLU A 136 1.56 -12.03 -21.67
CA GLU A 136 0.40 -11.36 -22.24
C GLU A 136 -0.23 -10.38 -21.25
N HIS A 137 -1.06 -9.47 -21.78
CA HIS A 137 -1.75 -8.49 -20.94
C HIS A 137 -2.77 -9.17 -20.01
N GLY A 138 -2.68 -8.89 -18.71
CA GLY A 138 -3.54 -9.46 -17.69
C GLY A 138 -2.73 -10.16 -16.59
N ALA A 139 -3.41 -10.91 -15.73
CA ALA A 139 -2.81 -11.78 -14.71
C ALA A 139 -3.14 -13.25 -15.05
N LEU A 140 -2.21 -14.17 -14.83
CA LEU A 140 -2.46 -15.61 -15.05
C LEU A 140 -3.51 -16.13 -14.07
N ASP A 141 -3.43 -15.68 -12.83
CA ASP A 141 -4.40 -15.99 -11.77
C ASP A 141 -4.85 -14.68 -11.08
N PRO A 142 -5.95 -14.05 -11.57
CA PRO A 142 -6.37 -12.74 -11.09
C PRO A 142 -6.61 -12.68 -9.58
N VAL A 143 -6.09 -11.63 -8.94
CA VAL A 143 -6.32 -11.33 -7.54
C VAL A 143 -7.59 -10.49 -7.41
N THR A 144 -8.64 -11.09 -6.86
CA THR A 144 -9.93 -10.46 -6.59
C THR A 144 -9.92 -9.76 -5.22
N SER A 145 -10.86 -8.82 -4.99
CA SER A 145 -11.02 -8.19 -3.68
C SER A 145 -11.33 -9.21 -2.58
N GLU A 146 -12.09 -10.27 -2.88
CA GLU A 146 -12.39 -11.35 -1.93
C GLU A 146 -11.14 -12.16 -1.56
N ARG A 147 -10.26 -12.39 -2.53
CA ARG A 147 -8.99 -13.07 -2.29
C ARG A 147 -8.08 -12.25 -1.39
N ILE A 148 -8.01 -10.93 -1.59
CA ILE A 148 -7.28 -10.01 -0.71
C ILE A 148 -7.85 -10.09 0.72
N ALA A 149 -9.18 -10.01 0.87
CA ALA A 149 -9.82 -10.14 2.18
C ALA A 149 -9.49 -11.46 2.88
N THR A 150 -9.44 -12.56 2.11
CA THR A 150 -9.08 -13.89 2.63
C THR A 150 -7.63 -13.95 3.10
N MET A 151 -6.69 -13.34 2.36
CA MET A 151 -5.28 -13.25 2.76
C MET A 151 -5.13 -12.51 4.09
N PHE A 152 -5.74 -11.33 4.23
CA PHE A 152 -5.74 -10.58 5.49
C PHE A 152 -6.46 -11.32 6.64
N ALA A 153 -7.51 -12.09 6.36
CA ALA A 153 -8.22 -12.85 7.39
C ALA A 153 -7.32 -13.90 8.08
N ARG A 154 -6.33 -14.46 7.37
CA ARG A 154 -5.33 -15.39 7.94
C ARG A 154 -4.45 -14.74 9.00
N HIS A 155 -4.31 -13.40 8.96
CA HIS A 155 -3.58 -12.59 9.93
C HIS A 155 -4.49 -11.93 10.97
N GLY A 156 -5.73 -12.43 11.12
CA GLY A 156 -6.66 -11.98 12.14
C GLY A 156 -7.44 -10.70 11.80
N PHE A 157 -7.46 -10.30 10.53
CA PHE A 157 -8.31 -9.19 10.10
C PHE A 157 -9.73 -9.65 9.79
N GLU A 158 -10.69 -8.76 10.00
CA GLU A 158 -12.07 -8.91 9.55
C GLU A 158 -12.48 -7.73 8.69
N VAL A 159 -13.36 -7.97 7.73
CA VAL A 159 -13.91 -6.92 6.88
C VAL A 159 -14.89 -6.09 7.70
N ALA A 160 -14.51 -4.84 7.99
CA ALA A 160 -15.34 -3.87 8.69
C ALA A 160 -16.27 -3.10 7.75
N GLY A 161 -15.92 -2.97 6.46
CA GLY A 161 -16.75 -2.32 5.47
C GLY A 161 -16.36 -2.69 4.04
N ARG A 162 -17.37 -2.70 3.16
CA ARG A 162 -17.24 -2.87 1.70
C ARG A 162 -17.99 -1.74 1.02
N TYR A 163 -17.32 -1.03 0.14
CA TYR A 163 -17.92 0.11 -0.54
C TYR A 163 -17.67 0.01 -2.04
N ASN A 164 -18.77 0.05 -2.78
CA ASN A 164 -18.77 0.19 -4.24
C ASN A 164 -19.41 1.53 -4.52
N ASP A 165 -18.63 2.49 -4.97
CA ASP A 165 -19.18 3.77 -5.35
C ASP A 165 -19.81 3.68 -6.75
N PRO A 166 -21.14 3.77 -6.89
CA PRO A 166 -21.80 3.72 -8.19
C PRO A 166 -21.49 4.97 -9.05
N TYR A 167 -20.94 6.03 -8.45
CA TYR A 167 -20.57 7.26 -9.16
C TYR A 167 -19.16 7.22 -9.74
N VAL A 168 -18.31 6.33 -9.23
CA VAL A 168 -17.01 6.05 -9.83
C VAL A 168 -17.19 4.92 -10.82
N ARG A 169 -17.00 5.16 -12.10
CA ARG A 169 -17.05 4.14 -13.18
C ARG A 169 -15.84 3.20 -13.11
N SER A 170 -15.55 2.71 -11.92
CA SER A 170 -14.47 1.75 -11.72
C SER A 170 -15.08 0.42 -11.26
N ALA A 171 -14.54 -0.67 -11.75
CA ALA A 171 -14.84 -2.00 -11.22
C ALA A 171 -14.24 -2.21 -9.82
N GLY A 172 -13.73 -1.16 -9.21
CA GLY A 172 -13.08 -1.17 -7.90
C GLY A 172 -14.06 -1.41 -6.76
N GLU A 173 -13.60 -2.15 -5.78
CA GLU A 173 -14.23 -2.33 -4.48
C GLU A 173 -13.28 -1.81 -3.40
N LEU A 174 -13.76 -0.88 -2.58
CA LEU A 174 -13.02 -0.43 -1.40
C LEU A 174 -13.35 -1.36 -0.23
N LEU A 175 -12.35 -2.06 0.25
CA LEU A 175 -12.40 -2.85 1.49
C LEU A 175 -11.75 -2.07 2.62
N VAL A 176 -12.43 -2.00 3.75
CA VAL A 176 -11.84 -1.57 5.02
C VAL A 176 -11.81 -2.78 5.93
N MET A 177 -10.62 -3.19 6.33
CA MET A 177 -10.40 -4.34 7.19
C MET A 177 -9.78 -3.89 8.51
N LYS A 178 -10.16 -4.52 9.60
CA LYS A 178 -9.68 -4.22 10.95
C LYS A 178 -9.13 -5.48 11.59
N ARG A 179 -7.98 -5.38 12.25
CA ARG A 179 -7.42 -6.49 13.04
C ARG A 179 -8.29 -6.71 14.28
N ARG A 180 -8.63 -7.96 14.55
CA ARG A 180 -9.28 -8.36 15.80
C ARG A 180 -8.34 -8.10 16.97
N GLY A 181 -8.86 -7.54 18.04
CA GLY A 181 -8.13 -7.29 19.27
C GLY A 181 -7.86 -8.56 20.07
#